data_1e4d2fb42ed040be34a763ebd3274aa5
#
_entry.id   1e4d2fb42ed040be34a763ebd3274aa5
#
_cell.length_a   1.000
_cell.length_b   1.000
_cell.length_c   1.000
_cell.angle_alpha   90.00
_cell.angle_beta   90.00
_cell.angle_gamma   90.00
#
_symmetry.space_group_name_H-M   'P 1'
#
loop_
_entity.id
_entity.type
_entity.pdbx_description
1 polymer ?
#
loop_
_entity_poly.entity_id
_entity_poly.type
_entity_poly.pdbx_seq_one_letter_code
_entity_poly.pdbx_strand_id
1 'polypeptide(L)'
;MQITILGNSGPYPRAGGACSGYLLEDERFKILLDCGNGVLSRLLGKIKSLNDLDAIILSHLHFDHISDIMVMKYAIGINQEKGMTNKSIPLYAPNDPQDIYDMLQFKNAFKLNELNSKSILTFGDMKISFELMSHPITTYAVIVEKKGKKFVYTSDTKYCDVLIEMSKEAELLLCECNLLEKDKTEDAYHLSAREVGEVAALADVNKLLLTHIWPEYDLNEVLNEVKIMFSGDVEIATELETFEI
;
A
#
# COMPACT_ATOMS: atom_id res chain seq x y z
N MET A 1 13.27 -9.24 -5.01
CA MET A 1 12.18 -8.65 -4.20
C MET A 1 10.99 -8.55 -5.12
N GLN A 2 9.79 -8.88 -4.65
CA GLN A 2 8.57 -8.88 -5.48
C GLN A 2 7.41 -8.31 -4.70
N ILE A 3 6.41 -7.77 -5.41
CA ILE A 3 5.14 -7.27 -4.85
C ILE A 3 3.97 -7.97 -5.50
N THR A 4 3.10 -8.57 -4.71
CA THR A 4 1.83 -9.17 -5.17
C THR A 4 0.68 -8.22 -4.85
N ILE A 5 -0.12 -7.88 -5.83
CA ILE A 5 -1.27 -6.99 -5.70
C ILE A 5 -2.45 -7.80 -5.16
N LEU A 6 -2.89 -7.54 -3.94
CA LEU A 6 -4.06 -8.19 -3.36
C LEU A 6 -5.34 -7.40 -3.62
N GLY A 7 -5.22 -6.08 -3.79
CA GLY A 7 -6.30 -5.19 -4.14
C GLY A 7 -5.76 -3.84 -4.60
N ASN A 8 -6.48 -3.17 -5.49
CA ASN A 8 -6.02 -1.97 -6.19
C ASN A 8 -7.10 -0.87 -6.29
N SER A 9 -8.23 -1.03 -5.64
CA SER A 9 -9.35 -0.09 -5.74
C SER A 9 -9.45 0.82 -4.52
N GLY A 10 -9.87 2.05 -4.69
CA GLY A 10 -10.21 3.03 -3.65
C GLY A 10 -11.34 3.94 -4.08
N PRO A 11 -12.20 4.42 -3.14
CA PRO A 11 -12.30 4.09 -1.73
C PRO A 11 -13.17 2.85 -1.41
N TYR A 12 -13.60 2.09 -2.42
CA TYR A 12 -14.35 0.84 -2.28
C TYR A 12 -13.94 -0.13 -3.40
N PRO A 13 -14.16 -1.47 -3.22
CA PRO A 13 -13.70 -2.42 -4.23
C PRO A 13 -14.64 -2.48 -5.43
N ARG A 14 -14.11 -2.81 -6.59
CA ARG A 14 -14.92 -3.28 -7.73
C ARG A 14 -15.60 -4.59 -7.38
N ALA A 15 -16.69 -4.93 -8.09
CA ALA A 15 -17.34 -6.24 -7.93
C ALA A 15 -16.33 -7.37 -8.14
N GLY A 16 -16.14 -8.23 -7.12
CA GLY A 16 -15.12 -9.28 -7.11
C GLY A 16 -13.69 -8.78 -6.86
N GLY A 17 -13.48 -7.47 -6.72
CA GLY A 17 -12.21 -6.82 -6.41
C GLY A 17 -11.92 -6.70 -4.92
N ALA A 18 -10.83 -6.00 -4.58
CA ALA A 18 -10.46 -5.61 -3.24
C ALA A 18 -9.92 -4.17 -3.19
N CYS A 19 -10.03 -3.53 -2.02
CA CYS A 19 -9.37 -2.27 -1.73
C CYS A 19 -7.86 -2.44 -1.57
N SER A 20 -7.15 -1.37 -1.21
CA SER A 20 -5.69 -1.35 -1.12
C SER A 20 -5.12 -2.45 -0.23
N GLY A 21 -4.20 -3.24 -0.78
CA GLY A 21 -3.44 -4.25 -0.06
C GLY A 21 -2.42 -4.93 -0.95
N TYR A 22 -1.17 -5.04 -0.44
CA TYR A 22 -0.04 -5.51 -1.24
C TYR A 22 0.85 -6.41 -0.38
N LEU A 23 1.27 -7.56 -0.93
CA LEU A 23 2.20 -8.45 -0.26
C LEU A 23 3.61 -8.27 -0.84
N LEU A 24 4.46 -7.62 -0.08
CA LEU A 24 5.89 -7.48 -0.38
C LEU A 24 6.64 -8.70 0.13
N GLU A 25 7.37 -9.35 -0.75
CA GLU A 25 8.12 -10.56 -0.44
C GLU A 25 9.57 -10.49 -0.91
N ASP A 26 10.44 -11.05 -0.13
CA ASP A 26 11.76 -11.49 -0.57
C ASP A 26 11.96 -12.97 -0.20
N GLU A 27 13.18 -13.51 -0.38
CA GLU A 27 13.47 -14.93 -0.10
C GLU A 27 13.12 -15.35 1.34
N ARG A 28 13.08 -14.42 2.30
CA ARG A 28 12.96 -14.72 3.74
C ARG A 28 11.80 -14.01 4.44
N PHE A 29 11.36 -12.88 3.92
CA PHE A 29 10.41 -12.00 4.61
C PHE A 29 9.15 -11.76 3.79
N LYS A 30 8.01 -11.70 4.50
CA LYS A 30 6.70 -11.39 3.96
C LYS A 30 6.09 -10.23 4.74
N ILE A 31 5.86 -9.11 4.07
CA ILE A 31 5.33 -7.89 4.67
C ILE A 31 4.05 -7.52 3.95
N LEU A 32 2.98 -7.37 4.71
CA LEU A 32 1.71 -6.87 4.16
C LEU A 32 1.69 -5.35 4.27
N LEU A 33 1.52 -4.66 3.13
CA LEU A 33 1.29 -3.21 3.04
C LEU A 33 -0.20 -2.98 2.83
N ASP A 34 -0.87 -2.34 3.77
CA ASP A 34 -2.31 -2.15 3.87
C ASP A 34 -3.14 -3.45 3.82
N CYS A 35 -4.36 -3.38 4.34
CA CYS A 35 -5.28 -4.52 4.38
C CYS A 35 -6.73 -4.04 4.34
N GLY A 36 -7.10 -3.46 3.20
CA GLY A 36 -8.45 -3.00 2.92
C GLY A 36 -9.45 -4.14 2.71
N ASN A 37 -10.68 -3.78 2.40
CA ASN A 37 -11.76 -4.75 2.20
C ASN A 37 -11.44 -5.77 1.09
N GLY A 38 -11.55 -7.06 1.39
CA GLY A 38 -11.29 -8.17 0.47
C GLY A 38 -9.85 -8.68 0.45
N VAL A 39 -8.91 -7.96 1.05
CA VAL A 39 -7.47 -8.27 1.06
C VAL A 39 -7.16 -9.54 1.87
N LEU A 40 -7.76 -9.71 3.05
CA LEU A 40 -7.51 -10.87 3.91
C LEU A 40 -7.81 -12.20 3.19
N SER A 41 -8.95 -12.29 2.50
CA SER A 41 -9.35 -13.48 1.76
C SER A 41 -8.33 -13.85 0.67
N ARG A 42 -7.80 -12.85 -0.02
CA ARG A 42 -6.81 -13.02 -1.10
C ARG A 42 -5.43 -13.34 -0.57
N LEU A 43 -5.04 -12.68 0.53
CA LEU A 43 -3.81 -12.97 1.25
C LEU A 43 -3.73 -14.45 1.66
N LEU A 44 -4.82 -15.00 2.22
CA LEU A 44 -4.90 -16.42 2.60
C LEU A 44 -4.78 -17.37 1.42
N GLY A 45 -5.00 -16.92 0.19
CA GLY A 45 -4.71 -17.67 -1.02
C GLY A 45 -3.23 -17.63 -1.45
N LYS A 46 -2.44 -16.70 -0.90
CA LYS A 46 -1.02 -16.51 -1.26
C LYS A 46 -0.05 -17.01 -0.18
N ILE A 47 -0.48 -17.08 1.07
CA ILE A 47 0.32 -17.57 2.20
C ILE A 47 -0.32 -18.82 2.82
N LYS A 48 0.48 -19.65 3.48
CA LYS A 48 -0.02 -20.88 4.14
C LYS A 48 -0.70 -20.58 5.46
N SER A 49 -0.26 -19.54 6.14
CA SER A 49 -0.74 -19.12 7.46
C SER A 49 -0.49 -17.64 7.67
N LEU A 50 -1.34 -16.96 8.46
CA LEU A 50 -1.06 -15.59 8.92
C LEU A 50 0.26 -15.51 9.71
N ASN A 51 0.72 -16.62 10.29
CA ASN A 51 2.02 -16.70 10.95
C ASN A 51 3.22 -16.53 10.00
N ASP A 52 3.02 -16.64 8.69
CA ASP A 52 4.07 -16.42 7.70
C ASP A 52 4.40 -14.94 7.54
N LEU A 53 3.51 -14.03 7.97
CA LEU A 53 3.78 -12.60 7.95
C LEU A 53 4.82 -12.21 8.99
N ASP A 54 5.84 -11.49 8.58
CA ASP A 54 6.86 -10.91 9.45
C ASP A 54 6.46 -9.54 9.98
N ALA A 55 5.67 -8.79 9.21
CA ALA A 55 5.10 -7.51 9.60
C ALA A 55 3.85 -7.16 8.78
N ILE A 56 3.06 -6.25 9.33
CA ILE A 56 2.01 -5.51 8.65
C ILE A 56 2.35 -4.02 8.78
N ILE A 57 2.27 -3.29 7.70
CA ILE A 57 2.49 -1.84 7.66
C ILE A 57 1.22 -1.20 7.10
N LEU A 58 0.57 -0.37 7.87
CA LEU A 58 -0.58 0.43 7.43
C LEU A 58 -0.09 1.83 7.11
N SER A 59 -0.33 2.26 5.89
CA SER A 59 0.06 3.58 5.41
C SER A 59 -0.70 4.70 6.13
N HIS A 60 -2.00 4.48 6.36
CA HIS A 60 -2.91 5.33 7.12
C HIS A 60 -4.16 4.55 7.56
N LEU A 61 -5.09 5.21 8.27
CA LEU A 61 -6.19 4.53 8.94
C LEU A 61 -7.57 4.74 8.30
N HIS A 62 -7.68 5.09 7.00
CA HIS A 62 -8.94 5.01 6.29
C HIS A 62 -9.38 3.56 6.10
N PHE A 63 -10.69 3.33 6.09
CA PHE A 63 -11.24 1.96 6.15
C PHE A 63 -10.95 1.13 4.90
N ASP A 64 -10.79 1.71 3.76
CA ASP A 64 -10.38 1.01 2.54
C ASP A 64 -8.91 0.56 2.55
N HIS A 65 -8.14 0.96 3.58
CA HIS A 65 -6.78 0.48 3.85
C HIS A 65 -6.68 -0.46 5.05
N ILE A 66 -7.70 -0.50 5.93
CA ILE A 66 -7.60 -1.25 7.20
C ILE A 66 -8.76 -2.18 7.52
N SER A 67 -9.88 -2.16 6.77
CA SER A 67 -11.11 -2.87 7.17
C SER A 67 -10.90 -4.35 7.44
N ASP A 68 -10.07 -5.04 6.67
CA ASP A 68 -9.80 -6.46 6.90
C ASP A 68 -8.84 -6.73 8.07
N ILE A 69 -8.08 -5.72 8.54
CA ILE A 69 -7.34 -5.81 9.82
C ILE A 69 -8.30 -6.03 10.99
N MET A 70 -9.48 -5.39 10.95
CA MET A 70 -10.50 -5.54 11.99
C MET A 70 -11.06 -6.96 12.07
N VAL A 71 -10.98 -7.72 10.99
CA VAL A 71 -11.34 -9.17 10.97
C VAL A 71 -10.12 -10.04 11.24
N MET A 72 -8.96 -9.70 10.68
CA MET A 72 -7.71 -10.45 10.86
C MET A 72 -7.30 -10.58 12.33
N LYS A 73 -7.47 -9.53 13.15
CA LYS A 73 -7.16 -9.56 14.58
C LYS A 73 -7.93 -10.67 15.33
N TYR A 74 -9.19 -10.94 14.94
CA TYR A 74 -9.96 -12.05 15.52
C TYR A 74 -9.43 -13.41 15.05
N ALA A 75 -9.07 -13.55 13.78
CA ALA A 75 -8.50 -14.80 13.27
C ALA A 75 -7.23 -15.18 14.05
N ILE A 76 -6.33 -14.22 14.28
CA ILE A 76 -5.09 -14.44 15.03
C ILE A 76 -5.39 -14.71 16.52
N GLY A 77 -6.19 -13.85 17.17
CA GLY A 77 -6.47 -13.97 18.61
C GLY A 77 -7.22 -15.26 18.98
N ILE A 78 -8.16 -15.72 18.14
CA ILE A 78 -8.85 -17.00 18.34
C ILE A 78 -7.91 -18.18 18.14
N ASN A 79 -7.03 -18.14 17.14
CA ASN A 79 -6.03 -19.20 16.94
C ASN A 79 -5.04 -19.27 18.12
N GLN A 80 -4.69 -18.15 18.74
CA GLN A 80 -3.90 -18.12 19.97
C GLN A 80 -4.65 -18.79 21.14
N GLU A 81 -5.93 -18.49 21.33
CA GLU A 81 -6.76 -19.13 22.37
C GLU A 81 -6.89 -20.65 22.19
N LYS A 82 -6.96 -21.10 20.94
CA LYS A 82 -7.02 -22.52 20.61
C LYS A 82 -5.65 -23.23 20.68
N GLY A 83 -4.59 -22.51 21.03
CA GLY A 83 -3.22 -23.04 21.07
C GLY A 83 -2.64 -23.40 19.71
N MET A 84 -3.22 -22.89 18.61
CA MET A 84 -2.71 -23.15 17.26
C MET A 84 -1.50 -22.29 16.91
N THR A 85 -1.31 -21.19 17.61
CA THR A 85 -0.15 -20.29 17.49
C THR A 85 0.04 -19.51 18.78
N ASN A 86 1.25 -19.01 19.00
CA ASN A 86 1.56 -18.02 20.03
C ASN A 86 2.16 -16.74 19.40
N LYS A 87 2.23 -16.66 18.06
CA LYS A 87 2.84 -15.54 17.36
C LYS A 87 1.91 -14.30 17.46
N SER A 88 2.50 -13.19 17.87
CA SER A 88 1.93 -11.85 17.73
C SER A 88 2.61 -11.20 16.55
N ILE A 89 1.84 -10.73 15.56
CA ILE A 89 2.39 -10.14 14.34
C ILE A 89 2.73 -8.67 14.61
N PRO A 90 3.95 -8.20 14.33
CA PRO A 90 4.26 -6.77 14.36
C PRO A 90 3.36 -6.00 13.39
N LEU A 91 2.62 -5.02 13.90
CA LEU A 91 1.79 -4.11 13.11
C LEU A 91 2.28 -2.69 13.34
N TYR A 92 2.61 -2.00 12.26
CA TYR A 92 3.09 -0.63 12.23
C TYR A 92 2.03 0.25 11.59
N ALA A 93 1.63 1.34 12.25
CA ALA A 93 0.61 2.25 11.77
C ALA A 93 0.81 3.66 12.35
N PRO A 94 0.39 4.73 11.66
CA PRO A 94 0.27 6.05 12.29
C PRO A 94 -0.80 5.99 13.40
N ASN A 95 -0.67 6.81 14.43
CA ASN A 95 -1.62 6.85 15.56
C ASN A 95 -2.73 7.92 15.37
N ASP A 96 -2.99 8.29 14.15
CA ASP A 96 -3.99 9.30 13.79
C ASP A 96 -4.97 8.75 12.73
N PRO A 97 -6.28 8.70 13.01
CA PRO A 97 -6.96 9.05 14.29
C PRO A 97 -6.68 8.05 15.41
N GLN A 98 -6.47 8.57 16.62
CA GLN A 98 -6.09 7.76 17.78
C GLN A 98 -7.14 6.69 18.15
N ASP A 99 -8.43 7.01 18.05
CA ASP A 99 -9.52 6.08 18.35
C ASP A 99 -9.53 4.87 17.39
N ILE A 100 -9.22 5.09 16.11
CA ILE A 100 -9.08 4.01 15.13
C ILE A 100 -7.82 3.18 15.41
N TYR A 101 -6.70 3.85 15.74
CA TYR A 101 -5.46 3.16 16.13
C TYR A 101 -5.69 2.23 17.33
N ASP A 102 -6.39 2.70 18.37
CA ASP A 102 -6.70 1.91 19.56
C ASP A 102 -7.59 0.69 19.23
N MET A 103 -8.48 0.82 18.23
CA MET A 103 -9.31 -0.28 17.76
C MET A 103 -8.55 -1.39 17.05
N LEU A 104 -7.32 -1.16 16.57
CA LEU A 104 -6.50 -2.20 15.95
C LEU A 104 -6.16 -3.32 16.95
N GLN A 105 -6.08 -3.00 18.24
CA GLN A 105 -5.68 -3.96 19.26
C GLN A 105 -6.80 -4.97 19.59
N PHE A 106 -6.43 -6.24 19.65
CA PHE A 106 -7.25 -7.32 20.16
C PHE A 106 -6.36 -8.40 20.77
N LYS A 107 -6.42 -8.57 22.09
CA LYS A 107 -5.55 -9.52 22.83
C LYS A 107 -4.07 -9.33 22.42
N ASN A 108 -3.39 -10.42 22.10
CA ASN A 108 -2.00 -10.41 21.62
C ASN A 108 -1.91 -10.65 20.09
N ALA A 109 -2.98 -10.38 19.34
CA ALA A 109 -2.99 -10.61 17.90
C ALA A 109 -1.86 -9.85 17.20
N PHE A 110 -1.72 -8.58 17.55
CA PHE A 110 -0.67 -7.71 17.01
C PHE A 110 0.25 -7.17 18.10
N LYS A 111 1.52 -7.00 17.75
CA LYS A 111 2.45 -6.12 18.47
C LYS A 111 2.37 -4.76 17.79
N LEU A 112 1.54 -3.88 18.34
CA LEU A 112 1.25 -2.58 17.76
C LEU A 112 2.44 -1.62 17.98
N ASN A 113 2.87 -0.95 16.91
CA ASN A 113 3.98 0.01 16.90
C ASN A 113 3.54 1.25 16.13
N GLU A 114 3.76 2.42 16.71
CA GLU A 114 3.50 3.69 16.07
C GLU A 114 4.52 3.99 14.97
N LEU A 115 4.04 4.43 13.80
CA LEU A 115 4.85 4.92 12.70
C LEU A 115 4.96 6.44 12.71
N ASN A 116 6.14 6.91 12.32
CA ASN A 116 6.38 8.31 11.99
C ASN A 116 7.48 8.43 10.92
N SER A 117 7.70 9.63 10.38
CA SER A 117 8.69 9.86 9.31
C SER A 117 10.16 9.55 9.68
N LYS A 118 10.46 9.36 10.97
CA LYS A 118 11.80 8.97 11.45
C LYS A 118 11.93 7.45 11.62
N SER A 119 10.83 6.71 11.48
CA SER A 119 10.83 5.26 11.61
C SER A 119 11.66 4.63 10.49
N ILE A 120 12.49 3.67 10.85
CA ILE A 120 13.24 2.85 9.92
C ILE A 120 13.06 1.40 10.35
N LEU A 121 12.53 0.57 9.45
CA LEU A 121 12.42 -0.87 9.68
C LEU A 121 13.47 -1.60 8.86
N THR A 122 14.01 -2.67 9.41
CA THR A 122 15.04 -3.47 8.74
C THR A 122 14.69 -4.95 8.78
N PHE A 123 14.64 -5.57 7.61
CA PHE A 123 14.39 -7.00 7.43
C PHE A 123 15.55 -7.60 6.61
N GLY A 124 16.57 -8.10 7.30
CA GLY A 124 17.81 -8.54 6.69
C GLY A 124 18.56 -7.38 6.04
N ASP A 125 18.73 -7.40 4.72
CA ASP A 125 19.32 -6.33 3.91
C ASP A 125 18.28 -5.37 3.28
N MET A 126 17.00 -5.59 3.56
CA MET A 126 15.90 -4.70 3.15
C MET A 126 15.69 -3.62 4.21
N LYS A 127 15.73 -2.35 3.79
CA LYS A 127 15.45 -1.17 4.61
C LYS A 127 14.15 -0.54 4.16
N ILE A 128 13.27 -0.21 5.12
CA ILE A 128 11.99 0.45 4.86
C ILE A 128 11.98 1.78 5.60
N SER A 129 11.70 2.86 4.90
CA SER A 129 11.53 4.21 5.44
C SER A 129 10.20 4.81 5.00
N PHE A 130 9.83 5.94 5.57
CA PHE A 130 8.50 6.52 5.45
C PHE A 130 8.58 8.02 5.20
N GLU A 131 7.75 8.52 4.28
CA GLU A 131 7.59 9.94 4.00
C GLU A 131 6.16 10.39 4.26
N LEU A 132 6.00 11.54 4.90
CA LEU A 132 4.68 12.11 5.21
C LEU A 132 4.02 12.64 3.94
N MET A 133 2.82 12.16 3.67
CA MET A 133 2.03 12.54 2.50
C MET A 133 0.98 13.59 2.83
N SER A 134 0.47 14.27 1.80
CA SER A 134 -0.54 15.33 1.93
C SER A 134 -1.95 14.75 1.80
N HIS A 135 -2.52 14.31 2.92
CA HIS A 135 -3.83 13.66 3.01
C HIS A 135 -4.57 14.13 4.27
N PRO A 136 -5.92 14.01 4.38
CA PRO A 136 -6.69 14.51 5.53
C PRO A 136 -6.31 13.96 6.89
N ILE A 137 -5.79 12.72 6.95
CA ILE A 137 -5.24 12.11 8.16
C ILE A 137 -3.77 11.77 7.94
N THR A 138 -3.04 11.53 9.01
CA THR A 138 -1.61 11.18 8.93
C THR A 138 -1.39 9.96 8.05
N THR A 139 -0.73 10.16 6.91
CA THR A 139 -0.51 9.16 5.86
C THR A 139 0.95 9.11 5.50
N TYR A 140 1.51 7.91 5.36
CA TYR A 140 2.91 7.71 4.99
C TYR A 140 3.02 6.91 3.69
N ALA A 141 3.83 7.43 2.77
CA ALA A 141 4.40 6.61 1.70
C ALA A 141 5.41 5.63 2.29
N VAL A 142 5.57 4.49 1.62
CA VAL A 142 6.50 3.42 2.01
C VAL A 142 7.61 3.31 0.98
N ILE A 143 8.85 3.52 1.40
CA ILE A 143 10.04 3.44 0.55
C ILE A 143 10.84 2.22 0.99
N VAL A 144 11.11 1.31 0.06
CA VAL A 144 11.84 0.07 0.31
C VAL A 144 13.11 0.06 -0.53
N GLU A 145 14.25 -0.09 0.15
CA GLU A 145 15.56 -0.15 -0.48
C GLU A 145 16.23 -1.50 -0.19
N LYS A 146 16.71 -2.16 -1.25
CA LYS A 146 17.46 -3.42 -1.13
C LYS A 146 18.43 -3.58 -2.30
N LYS A 147 19.73 -3.77 -2.00
CA LYS A 147 20.80 -4.02 -3.00
C LYS A 147 20.82 -3.02 -4.18
N GLY A 148 20.59 -1.75 -3.88
CA GLY A 148 20.59 -0.68 -4.88
C GLY A 148 19.29 -0.55 -5.67
N LYS A 149 18.30 -1.41 -5.46
CA LYS A 149 16.94 -1.29 -6.01
C LYS A 149 16.05 -0.55 -5.04
N LYS A 150 15.14 0.29 -5.56
CA LYS A 150 14.18 1.07 -4.79
C LYS A 150 12.76 0.79 -5.27
N PHE A 151 11.88 0.43 -4.33
CA PHE A 151 10.44 0.36 -4.50
C PHE A 151 9.79 1.48 -3.69
N VAL A 152 8.80 2.13 -4.28
CA VAL A 152 8.02 3.18 -3.62
C VAL A 152 6.53 2.86 -3.75
N TYR A 153 5.81 2.86 -2.63
CA TYR A 153 4.35 2.90 -2.57
C TYR A 153 3.92 4.26 -2.04
N THR A 154 3.21 5.05 -2.84
CA THR A 154 2.86 6.43 -2.48
C THR A 154 1.86 6.53 -1.34
N SER A 155 1.01 5.50 -1.15
CA SER A 155 -0.24 5.65 -0.40
C SER A 155 -1.10 6.77 -0.99
N ASP A 156 -2.12 7.25 -0.26
CA ASP A 156 -3.02 8.30 -0.70
C ASP A 156 -2.41 9.68 -0.48
N THR A 157 -2.49 10.53 -1.49
CA THR A 157 -1.92 11.87 -1.41
C THR A 157 -2.40 12.76 -2.54
N LYS A 158 -2.45 14.06 -2.31
CA LYS A 158 -2.45 15.03 -3.39
C LYS A 158 -1.05 15.28 -3.92
N TYR A 159 -0.95 15.91 -5.09
CA TYR A 159 0.34 16.28 -5.69
C TYR A 159 1.19 17.13 -4.75
N CYS A 160 2.44 16.75 -4.58
CA CYS A 160 3.44 17.50 -3.83
C CYS A 160 4.86 17.14 -4.29
N ASP A 161 5.81 18.08 -4.13
CA ASP A 161 7.20 17.92 -4.60
C ASP A 161 7.91 16.70 -3.98
N VAL A 162 7.53 16.32 -2.76
CA VAL A 162 8.08 15.15 -2.07
C VAL A 162 7.85 13.86 -2.86
N LEU A 163 6.74 13.75 -3.59
CA LEU A 163 6.46 12.59 -4.45
C LEU A 163 7.56 12.36 -5.48
N ILE A 164 8.00 13.43 -6.13
CA ILE A 164 9.07 13.37 -7.15
C ILE A 164 10.38 12.96 -6.48
N GLU A 165 10.76 13.63 -5.38
CA GLU A 165 12.04 13.37 -4.70
C GLU A 165 12.16 11.94 -4.17
N MET A 166 11.11 11.42 -3.50
CA MET A 166 11.14 10.06 -2.97
C MET A 166 11.11 8.99 -4.06
N SER A 167 10.51 9.30 -5.22
CA SER A 167 10.34 8.36 -6.34
C SER A 167 11.51 8.38 -7.32
N LYS A 168 12.49 9.31 -7.19
CA LYS A 168 13.63 9.41 -8.11
C LYS A 168 14.29 8.07 -8.35
N GLU A 169 14.41 7.69 -9.62
CA GLU A 169 15.07 6.47 -10.07
C GLU A 169 14.54 5.19 -9.40
N ALA A 170 13.24 5.17 -9.03
CA ALA A 170 12.64 3.97 -8.46
C ALA A 170 12.59 2.86 -9.52
N GLU A 171 13.00 1.66 -9.13
CA GLU A 171 12.85 0.45 -9.96
C GLU A 171 11.37 0.18 -10.21
N LEU A 172 10.53 0.38 -9.17
CA LEU A 172 9.08 0.27 -9.25
C LEU A 172 8.43 1.34 -8.40
N LEU A 173 7.55 2.15 -9.01
CA LEU A 173 6.65 3.08 -8.33
C LEU A 173 5.22 2.51 -8.37
N LEU A 174 4.68 2.15 -7.21
CA LEU A 174 3.26 1.82 -7.01
C LEU A 174 2.54 3.08 -6.55
N CYS A 175 1.82 3.73 -7.47
CA CYS A 175 1.26 5.04 -7.27
C CYS A 175 -0.26 5.00 -7.24
N GLU A 176 -0.88 5.69 -6.25
CA GLU A 176 -2.31 5.95 -6.31
C GLU A 176 -2.66 6.72 -7.57
N CYS A 177 -3.83 6.45 -8.15
CA CYS A 177 -4.34 7.07 -9.36
C CYS A 177 -5.87 7.12 -9.28
N ASN A 178 -6.37 7.83 -8.27
CA ASN A 178 -7.79 7.76 -7.93
C ASN A 178 -8.67 8.55 -8.89
N LEU A 179 -8.15 9.63 -9.51
CA LEU A 179 -8.94 10.55 -10.31
C LEU A 179 -8.48 10.59 -11.77
N LEU A 180 -9.45 10.83 -12.68
CA LEU A 180 -9.15 11.42 -13.99
C LEU A 180 -9.03 12.93 -13.84
N GLU A 181 -8.24 13.58 -14.69
CA GLU A 181 -8.02 15.05 -14.63
C GLU A 181 -9.33 15.84 -14.72
N LYS A 182 -10.28 15.36 -15.53
CA LYS A 182 -11.60 15.98 -15.69
C LYS A 182 -12.44 16.03 -14.41
N ASP A 183 -12.17 15.10 -13.46
CA ASP A 183 -12.92 14.95 -12.21
C ASP A 183 -12.16 15.55 -11.01
N LYS A 184 -10.93 16.04 -11.24
CA LYS A 184 -10.12 16.65 -10.19
C LYS A 184 -10.63 18.04 -9.83
N THR A 185 -10.76 18.30 -8.53
CA THR A 185 -11.07 19.61 -7.96
C THR A 185 -9.86 20.19 -7.22
N GLU A 186 -9.85 21.49 -6.95
CA GLU A 186 -8.76 22.15 -6.20
C GLU A 186 -8.58 21.56 -4.79
N ASP A 187 -9.66 21.07 -4.19
CA ASP A 187 -9.67 20.48 -2.85
C ASP A 187 -9.44 18.96 -2.85
N ALA A 188 -9.19 18.34 -4.01
CA ALA A 188 -8.98 16.90 -4.09
C ALA A 188 -7.73 16.45 -3.31
N TYR A 189 -7.88 15.39 -2.53
CA TYR A 189 -6.80 14.78 -1.74
C TYR A 189 -6.16 13.56 -2.40
N HIS A 190 -6.40 13.38 -3.70
CA HIS A 190 -5.88 12.30 -4.51
C HIS A 190 -5.25 12.81 -5.79
N LEU A 191 -4.40 12.00 -6.39
CA LEU A 191 -3.76 12.30 -7.68
C LEU A 191 -4.72 12.06 -8.84
N SER A 192 -4.63 12.92 -9.85
CA SER A 192 -5.16 12.60 -11.17
C SER A 192 -4.17 11.70 -11.95
N ALA A 193 -4.70 10.95 -12.92
CA ALA A 193 -3.90 10.13 -13.82
C ALA A 193 -2.81 10.96 -14.55
N ARG A 194 -3.14 12.21 -14.90
CA ARG A 194 -2.18 13.15 -15.51
C ARG A 194 -1.03 13.49 -14.56
N GLU A 195 -1.33 13.80 -13.30
CA GLU A 195 -0.31 14.10 -12.28
C GLU A 195 0.56 12.89 -11.96
N VAL A 196 -0.02 11.70 -11.93
CA VAL A 196 0.74 10.44 -11.75
C VAL A 196 1.76 10.27 -12.88
N GLY A 197 1.34 10.51 -14.13
CA GLY A 197 2.26 10.49 -15.27
C GLY A 197 3.37 11.54 -15.16
N GLU A 198 3.05 12.75 -14.71
CA GLU A 198 4.02 13.83 -14.51
C GLU A 198 5.04 13.46 -13.42
N VAL A 199 4.60 12.96 -12.26
CA VAL A 199 5.48 12.48 -11.18
C VAL A 199 6.42 11.40 -11.70
N ALA A 200 5.90 10.40 -12.40
CA ALA A 200 6.71 9.30 -12.93
C ALA A 200 7.77 9.78 -13.94
N ALA A 201 7.41 10.72 -14.81
CA ALA A 201 8.33 11.30 -15.79
C ALA A 201 9.43 12.14 -15.13
N LEU A 202 9.06 13.01 -14.17
CA LEU A 202 10.03 13.88 -13.48
C LEU A 202 10.96 13.10 -12.53
N ALA A 203 10.46 11.99 -11.97
CA ALA A 203 11.25 11.12 -11.10
C ALA A 203 12.09 10.08 -11.87
N ASP A 204 11.95 9.98 -13.18
CA ASP A 204 12.66 9.01 -14.04
C ASP A 204 12.53 7.56 -13.51
N VAL A 205 11.29 7.14 -13.24
CA VAL A 205 11.01 5.79 -12.70
C VAL A 205 11.16 4.73 -13.79
N ASN A 206 11.67 3.55 -13.45
CA ASN A 206 11.83 2.46 -14.42
C ASN A 206 10.49 1.83 -14.78
N LYS A 207 9.64 1.59 -13.77
CA LYS A 207 8.28 1.04 -13.96
C LYS A 207 7.27 1.72 -13.06
N LEU A 208 6.10 2.03 -13.62
CA LEU A 208 4.95 2.61 -12.91
C LEU A 208 3.80 1.61 -12.85
N LEU A 209 3.30 1.32 -11.65
CA LEU A 209 2.06 0.58 -11.43
C LEU A 209 0.99 1.51 -10.85
N LEU A 210 -0.18 1.54 -11.49
CA LEU A 210 -1.31 2.35 -11.07
C LEU A 210 -2.21 1.56 -10.13
N THR A 211 -2.49 2.12 -8.97
CA THR A 211 -3.32 1.52 -7.93
C THR A 211 -4.30 2.51 -7.33
N HIS A 212 -5.10 2.10 -6.35
CA HIS A 212 -6.13 2.94 -5.69
C HIS A 212 -7.06 3.63 -6.67
N ILE A 213 -7.43 2.93 -7.76
CA ILE A 213 -8.24 3.50 -8.85
C ILE A 213 -9.71 3.48 -8.46
N TRP A 214 -10.43 4.58 -8.73
CA TRP A 214 -11.87 4.62 -8.53
C TRP A 214 -12.56 3.51 -9.35
N PRO A 215 -13.41 2.68 -8.71
CA PRO A 215 -13.98 1.47 -9.33
C PRO A 215 -14.83 1.72 -10.59
N GLU A 216 -15.40 2.90 -10.72
CA GLU A 216 -16.29 3.25 -11.84
C GLU A 216 -15.54 3.70 -13.11
N TYR A 217 -14.22 3.93 -13.04
CA TYR A 217 -13.46 4.34 -14.23
C TYR A 217 -13.16 3.17 -15.17
N ASP A 218 -13.15 3.48 -16.46
CA ASP A 218 -12.53 2.62 -17.47
C ASP A 218 -11.01 2.66 -17.30
N LEU A 219 -10.42 1.49 -17.04
CA LEU A 219 -8.97 1.37 -16.82
C LEU A 219 -8.14 1.79 -18.03
N ASN A 220 -8.69 1.65 -19.26
CA ASN A 220 -8.01 2.14 -20.46
C ASN A 220 -8.00 3.67 -20.52
N GLU A 221 -9.06 4.34 -20.05
CA GLU A 221 -9.10 5.81 -19.97
C GLU A 221 -8.04 6.30 -19.00
N VAL A 222 -7.95 5.71 -17.80
CA VAL A 222 -6.92 6.02 -16.80
C VAL A 222 -5.51 5.83 -17.37
N LEU A 223 -5.25 4.66 -17.97
CA LEU A 223 -3.94 4.35 -18.52
C LEU A 223 -3.54 5.28 -19.67
N ASN A 224 -4.49 5.64 -20.55
CA ASN A 224 -4.24 6.55 -21.66
C ASN A 224 -3.92 7.96 -21.19
N GLU A 225 -4.58 8.43 -20.12
CA GLU A 225 -4.30 9.74 -19.54
C GLU A 225 -2.91 9.83 -18.92
N VAL A 226 -2.48 8.80 -18.16
CA VAL A 226 -1.12 8.71 -17.64
C VAL A 226 -0.08 8.76 -18.77
N LYS A 227 -0.32 8.04 -19.87
CA LYS A 227 0.58 7.98 -21.03
C LYS A 227 0.75 9.30 -21.79
N ILE A 228 -0.09 10.29 -21.55
CA ILE A 228 0.11 11.66 -22.07
C ILE A 228 1.39 12.27 -21.49
N MET A 229 1.69 11.99 -20.21
CA MET A 229 2.80 12.60 -19.49
C MET A 229 4.00 11.66 -19.33
N PHE A 230 3.78 10.33 -19.30
CA PHE A 230 4.82 9.31 -19.07
C PHE A 230 4.84 8.30 -20.22
N SER A 231 5.94 8.27 -20.97
CA SER A 231 6.14 7.34 -22.08
C SER A 231 6.87 6.05 -21.70
N GLY A 232 7.22 5.88 -20.42
CA GLY A 232 7.91 4.71 -19.90
C GLY A 232 6.99 3.49 -19.69
N ASP A 233 7.49 2.49 -18.98
CA ASP A 233 6.74 1.27 -18.67
C ASP A 233 5.66 1.55 -17.62
N VAL A 234 4.39 1.52 -18.02
CA VAL A 234 3.24 1.76 -17.15
C VAL A 234 2.16 0.72 -17.34
N GLU A 235 1.67 0.17 -16.22
CA GLU A 235 0.60 -0.82 -16.16
C GLU A 235 -0.39 -0.51 -15.01
N ILE A 236 -1.61 -1.04 -15.13
CA ILE A 236 -2.52 -1.14 -13.97
C ILE A 236 -1.96 -2.23 -13.04
N ALA A 237 -1.91 -1.96 -11.74
CA ALA A 237 -1.58 -2.95 -10.73
C ALA A 237 -2.67 -4.04 -10.68
N THR A 238 -2.57 -5.02 -11.58
CA THR A 238 -3.58 -6.07 -11.75
C THR A 238 -3.64 -6.95 -10.52
N GLU A 239 -4.85 -7.14 -10.00
CA GLU A 239 -5.09 -7.94 -8.81
C GLU A 239 -4.64 -9.40 -8.99
N LEU A 240 -4.03 -9.94 -7.94
CA LEU A 240 -3.46 -11.29 -7.85
C LEU A 240 -2.22 -11.52 -8.73
N GLU A 241 -1.77 -10.55 -9.47
CA GLU A 241 -0.49 -10.58 -10.18
C GLU A 241 0.69 -10.21 -9.27
N THR A 242 1.87 -10.68 -9.64
CA THR A 242 3.13 -10.45 -8.91
C THR A 242 4.12 -9.77 -9.84
N PHE A 243 4.72 -8.70 -9.38
CA PHE A 243 5.69 -7.88 -10.11
C PHE A 243 7.05 -7.97 -9.44
N GLU A 244 8.10 -8.16 -10.22
CA GLU A 244 9.48 -8.15 -9.75
C GLU A 244 9.98 -6.71 -9.54
N ILE A 245 10.83 -6.54 -8.51
CA ILE A 245 11.48 -5.27 -8.15
C ILE A 245 12.99 -5.43 -8.22
#